data_84120db8b46933d8f227bb0af3cfc1f3
#
_entry.id   84120db8b46933d8f227bb0af3cfc1f3
#
_cell.length_a   1.000
_cell.length_b   1.000
_cell.length_c   1.000
_cell.angle_alpha   90.00
_cell.angle_beta   90.00
_cell.angle_gamma   90.00
#
_symmetry.space_group_name_H-M   'P 1'
#
loop_
_entity.id
_entity.type
_entity.pdbx_description
1 polymer ?
#
loop_
_entity_poly.entity_id
_entity_poly.type
_entity_poly.pdbx_seq_one_letter_code
_entity_poly.pdbx_strand_id
1 'polypeptide(L)'
;MRNLFFVAIAALLLSQTACKPSEQKTQHGFRFVNHTNGTGPKAKSGESVMVHVDTYIGDTLMGSTRTNGGVAREYMVPDSAGLGKRVPFLYDAALLMSEGDSASVYETIDSTIRRFVPASQKEAKEVRYEVKIVQVINKDAKDKQMAEAKARLTGVQTMVQATVKDFADGKLNDKIMTLPSGLKILVVEPGTGAPVKSGETVKTNYLGSLMDGKMFDNSFERGQTLDFAVGVGQMIPGFDEGVTKINHGGKAYFFLPYKLAYGEQGTPDGSIPPKSDLVFYVELM
;
A
#
# COMPACT_ATOMS: atom_id res chain seq x y z
N MET A 1 26.47 -4.15 -70.74
CA MET A 1 26.12 -2.90 -70.08
C MET A 1 25.36 -3.28 -68.79
N ARG A 2 26.04 -3.20 -67.67
CA ARG A 2 25.54 -3.67 -66.38
C ARG A 2 25.35 -2.45 -65.50
N ASN A 3 24.08 -2.06 -65.24
CA ASN A 3 23.75 -0.93 -64.38
C ASN A 3 23.85 -1.34 -62.90
N LEU A 4 24.82 -0.78 -62.18
CA LEU A 4 24.89 -0.83 -60.71
C LEU A 4 23.94 0.26 -60.18
N PHE A 5 22.89 -0.18 -59.45
CA PHE A 5 22.13 0.69 -58.59
C PHE A 5 22.82 0.77 -57.18
N PHE A 6 23.34 1.96 -56.88
CA PHE A 6 23.76 2.28 -55.50
C PHE A 6 22.53 2.63 -54.70
N VAL A 7 22.18 1.80 -53.74
CA VAL A 7 21.22 2.13 -52.68
C VAL A 7 21.95 2.82 -51.54
N ALA A 8 21.76 4.12 -51.43
CA ALA A 8 22.27 4.90 -50.29
C ALA A 8 21.37 4.65 -49.10
N ILE A 9 21.86 3.89 -48.11
CA ILE A 9 21.21 3.74 -46.80
C ILE A 9 21.52 5.00 -46.00
N ALA A 10 20.55 5.92 -45.88
CA ALA A 10 20.62 7.03 -44.95
C ALA A 10 20.40 6.48 -43.53
N ALA A 11 21.46 6.35 -42.77
CA ALA A 11 21.40 6.06 -41.34
C ALA A 11 20.83 7.30 -40.63
N LEU A 12 19.55 7.23 -40.24
CA LEU A 12 18.91 8.22 -39.40
C LEU A 12 19.47 8.03 -37.97
N LEU A 13 20.49 8.80 -37.62
CA LEU A 13 20.96 8.96 -36.26
C LEU A 13 19.88 9.69 -35.47
N LEU A 14 18.98 8.95 -34.81
CA LEU A 14 18.14 9.48 -33.73
C LEU A 14 19.07 9.88 -32.58
N SER A 15 19.47 11.14 -32.55
CA SER A 15 20.07 11.74 -31.37
C SER A 15 19.03 11.73 -30.28
N GLN A 16 19.13 10.76 -29.35
CA GLN A 16 18.45 10.85 -28.06
C GLN A 16 19.08 12.05 -27.32
N THR A 17 18.47 13.21 -27.46
CA THR A 17 18.73 14.31 -26.56
C THR A 17 18.22 13.89 -25.19
N ALA A 18 19.10 13.35 -24.36
CA ALA A 18 18.85 13.17 -22.94
C ALA A 18 18.50 14.58 -22.41
N CYS A 19 17.23 14.79 -22.09
CA CYS A 19 16.79 16.02 -21.42
C CYS A 19 17.63 16.14 -20.15
N LYS A 20 18.39 17.23 -20.02
CA LYS A 20 19.07 17.55 -18.76
C LYS A 20 17.99 17.69 -17.69
N PRO A 21 18.19 17.09 -16.51
CA PRO A 21 17.27 17.28 -15.40
C PRO A 21 17.05 18.78 -15.15
N SER A 22 15.81 19.23 -15.13
CA SER A 22 15.51 20.64 -14.84
C SER A 22 15.53 20.83 -13.34
N GLU A 23 16.48 21.64 -12.86
CA GLU A 23 16.53 22.06 -11.46
C GLU A 23 15.71 23.32 -11.26
N GLN A 24 14.89 23.35 -10.21
CA GLN A 24 14.10 24.52 -9.82
C GLN A 24 13.90 24.57 -8.30
N LYS A 25 13.52 25.73 -7.76
CA LYS A 25 13.01 25.84 -6.40
C LYS A 25 11.49 25.70 -6.41
N THR A 26 10.97 24.94 -5.45
CA THR A 26 9.52 24.84 -5.24
C THR A 26 8.97 26.10 -4.59
N GLN A 27 7.65 26.19 -4.49
CA GLN A 27 6.96 27.31 -3.84
C GLN A 27 7.41 27.52 -2.38
N HIS A 28 7.73 26.45 -1.67
CA HIS A 28 8.15 26.50 -0.27
C HIS A 28 9.67 26.38 -0.09
N GLY A 29 10.42 26.57 -1.18
CA GLY A 29 11.88 26.76 -1.14
C GLY A 29 12.71 25.48 -1.20
N PHE A 30 12.12 24.30 -1.40
CA PHE A 30 12.87 23.08 -1.63
C PHE A 30 13.57 23.13 -2.99
N ARG A 31 14.78 22.62 -3.06
CA ARG A 31 15.46 22.37 -4.34
C ARG A 31 14.85 21.10 -4.95
N PHE A 32 14.40 21.20 -6.19
CA PHE A 32 13.67 20.14 -6.89
C PHE A 32 14.34 19.84 -8.23
N VAL A 33 14.62 18.57 -8.49
CA VAL A 33 15.24 18.10 -9.72
C VAL A 33 14.34 17.01 -10.32
N ASN A 34 13.67 17.33 -11.42
CA ASN A 34 12.83 16.35 -12.13
C ASN A 34 13.68 15.44 -13.01
N HIS A 35 13.52 14.12 -12.91
CA HIS A 35 14.25 13.13 -13.67
C HIS A 35 13.47 12.61 -14.87
N THR A 36 12.13 12.68 -14.82
CA THR A 36 11.24 12.20 -15.86
C THR A 36 10.13 13.22 -16.10
N ASN A 37 9.58 13.21 -17.32
CA ASN A 37 8.41 14.02 -17.67
C ASN A 37 7.24 13.08 -17.94
N GLY A 38 6.50 12.70 -16.91
CA GLY A 38 5.27 11.93 -17.02
C GLY A 38 4.21 12.69 -17.77
N THR A 39 3.36 11.97 -18.47
CA THR A 39 2.21 12.51 -19.21
C THR A 39 0.89 12.29 -18.48
N GLY A 40 0.94 11.64 -17.32
CA GLY A 40 -0.22 11.38 -16.48
C GLY A 40 -0.78 12.62 -15.78
N PRO A 41 -1.89 12.49 -15.06
CA PRO A 41 -2.48 13.58 -14.32
C PRO A 41 -1.53 14.09 -13.23
N LYS A 42 -1.70 15.36 -12.84
CA LYS A 42 -1.10 15.96 -11.65
C LYS A 42 -2.13 16.00 -10.54
N ALA A 43 -1.68 15.78 -9.31
CA ALA A 43 -2.54 15.92 -8.16
C ALA A 43 -2.91 17.38 -7.89
N LYS A 44 -4.10 17.59 -7.34
CA LYS A 44 -4.60 18.86 -6.81
C LYS A 44 -4.76 18.78 -5.31
N SER A 45 -4.91 19.93 -4.66
CA SER A 45 -5.32 19.97 -3.26
C SER A 45 -6.59 19.16 -3.01
N GLY A 46 -6.61 18.38 -1.94
CA GLY A 46 -7.70 17.46 -1.59
C GLY A 46 -7.66 16.11 -2.30
N GLU A 47 -6.77 15.90 -3.26
CA GLU A 47 -6.53 14.60 -3.90
C GLU A 47 -5.43 13.83 -3.19
N SER A 48 -5.26 12.57 -3.54
CA SER A 48 -4.18 11.73 -3.00
C SER A 48 -3.25 11.25 -4.09
N VAL A 49 -2.01 10.95 -3.71
CA VAL A 49 -1.02 10.29 -4.56
C VAL A 49 -0.49 9.04 -3.91
N MET A 50 -0.29 7.98 -4.69
CA MET A 50 0.49 6.83 -4.28
C MET A 50 1.96 7.11 -4.61
N VAL A 51 2.84 7.06 -3.60
CA VAL A 51 4.23 7.45 -3.76
C VAL A 51 5.19 6.40 -3.23
N HIS A 52 6.34 6.30 -3.90
CA HIS A 52 7.55 5.77 -3.27
C HIS A 52 8.45 6.92 -2.88
N VAL A 53 9.04 6.81 -1.70
CA VAL A 53 10.03 7.77 -1.20
C VAL A 53 11.20 7.00 -0.62
N ASP A 54 12.40 7.32 -1.10
CA ASP A 54 13.66 6.90 -0.50
C ASP A 54 14.35 8.14 0.08
N THR A 55 14.78 8.07 1.32
CA THR A 55 15.38 9.20 2.06
C THR A 55 16.87 8.98 2.23
N TYR A 56 17.66 9.94 1.82
CA TYR A 56 19.13 9.91 1.91
C TYR A 56 19.69 11.09 2.71
N ILE A 57 20.76 10.85 3.44
CA ILE A 57 21.66 11.87 3.98
C ILE A 57 23.05 11.57 3.42
N GLY A 58 23.58 12.48 2.59
CA GLY A 58 24.70 12.15 1.72
C GLY A 58 24.34 10.98 0.81
N ASP A 59 25.16 9.93 0.78
CA ASP A 59 24.91 8.70 0.00
C ASP A 59 24.29 7.57 0.85
N THR A 60 23.98 7.83 2.13
CA THR A 60 23.43 6.82 3.04
C THR A 60 21.91 6.80 2.94
N LEU A 61 21.34 5.65 2.61
CA LEU A 61 19.89 5.42 2.64
C LEU A 61 19.43 5.33 4.10
N MET A 62 18.59 6.27 4.51
CA MET A 62 18.04 6.39 5.86
C MET A 62 16.68 5.69 6.01
N GLY A 63 15.94 5.61 4.94
CA GLY A 63 14.62 4.97 4.90
C GLY A 63 14.10 4.84 3.48
N SER A 64 13.25 3.84 3.26
CA SER A 64 12.66 3.58 1.96
C SER A 64 11.27 2.97 2.12
N THR A 65 10.33 3.44 1.34
CA THR A 65 9.02 2.79 1.23
C THR A 65 9.09 1.47 0.43
N ARG A 66 10.22 1.20 -0.25
CA ARG A 66 10.44 -0.01 -1.05
C ARG A 66 11.00 -1.19 -0.26
N THR A 67 11.59 -0.95 0.93
CA THR A 67 12.27 -2.01 1.69
C THR A 67 11.33 -2.94 2.45
N ASN A 68 10.10 -2.52 2.74
CA ASN A 68 9.12 -3.31 3.50
C ASN A 68 7.95 -3.76 2.60
N GLY A 69 8.22 -4.67 1.67
CA GLY A 69 7.22 -5.20 0.75
C GLY A 69 6.97 -4.37 -0.52
N GLY A 70 7.67 -3.25 -0.69
CA GLY A 70 7.65 -2.47 -1.93
C GLY A 70 6.35 -1.74 -2.23
N VAL A 71 5.43 -1.62 -1.28
CA VAL A 71 4.13 -0.97 -1.48
C VAL A 71 4.27 0.55 -1.43
N ALA A 72 3.76 1.22 -2.48
CA ALA A 72 3.66 2.67 -2.49
C ALA A 72 2.73 3.16 -1.36
N ARG A 73 3.07 4.29 -0.75
CA ARG A 73 2.28 4.87 0.33
C ARG A 73 1.36 5.96 -0.19
N GLU A 74 0.14 5.98 0.32
CA GLU A 74 -0.78 7.07 0.03
C GLU A 74 -0.36 8.33 0.79
N TYR A 75 -0.33 9.45 0.06
CA TYR A 75 -0.18 10.78 0.62
C TYR A 75 -1.33 11.65 0.15
N MET A 76 -2.13 12.14 1.10
CA MET A 76 -3.18 13.13 0.83
C MET A 76 -2.54 14.50 0.69
N VAL A 77 -2.77 15.17 -0.42
CA VAL A 77 -2.34 16.56 -0.66
C VAL A 77 -3.31 17.47 0.08
N PRO A 78 -2.91 18.08 1.22
CA PRO A 78 -3.83 18.91 2.00
C PRO A 78 -4.21 20.17 1.24
N ASP A 79 -5.32 20.80 1.61
CA ASP A 79 -5.61 22.17 1.20
C ASP A 79 -4.58 23.12 1.81
N SER A 80 -4.30 24.24 1.14
CA SER A 80 -3.34 25.23 1.63
C SER A 80 -3.66 25.75 3.02
N ALA A 81 -4.94 25.80 3.40
CA ALA A 81 -5.39 26.15 4.74
C ALA A 81 -5.05 25.07 5.81
N GLY A 82 -4.85 23.83 5.39
CA GLY A 82 -4.45 22.72 6.27
C GLY A 82 -2.94 22.59 6.45
N LEU A 83 -2.15 23.42 5.77
CA LEU A 83 -0.70 23.42 5.92
C LEU A 83 -0.31 24.08 7.26
N GLY A 84 0.46 23.35 8.06
CA GLY A 84 1.06 23.88 9.27
C GLY A 84 2.19 24.86 8.99
N LYS A 85 2.88 25.30 10.06
CA LYS A 85 4.06 26.20 9.95
C LYS A 85 5.19 25.59 9.13
N ARG A 86 5.29 24.28 9.06
CA ARG A 86 6.27 23.53 8.25
C ARG A 86 5.54 22.78 7.18
N VAL A 87 5.78 23.16 5.93
CA VAL A 87 5.24 22.46 4.76
C VAL A 87 6.08 21.22 4.47
N PRO A 88 5.47 20.02 4.36
CA PRO A 88 6.20 18.83 3.98
C PRO A 88 6.72 18.93 2.53
N PHE A 89 7.95 18.47 2.28
CA PHE A 89 8.52 18.43 0.91
C PHE A 89 7.61 17.71 -0.09
N LEU A 90 6.87 16.71 0.38
CA LEU A 90 5.99 15.91 -0.44
C LEU A 90 4.76 16.66 -0.95
N TYR A 91 4.35 17.74 -0.26
CA TYR A 91 3.30 18.64 -0.74
C TYR A 91 3.66 19.29 -2.07
N ASP A 92 4.82 19.94 -2.13
CA ASP A 92 5.29 20.57 -3.35
C ASP A 92 5.57 19.56 -4.45
N ALA A 93 6.19 18.42 -4.10
CA ALA A 93 6.47 17.35 -5.04
C ALA A 93 5.18 16.83 -5.69
N ALA A 94 4.14 16.54 -4.90
CA ALA A 94 2.87 16.02 -5.41
C ALA A 94 2.17 17.00 -6.37
N LEU A 95 2.26 18.30 -6.12
CA LEU A 95 1.67 19.32 -6.99
C LEU A 95 2.46 19.57 -8.29
N LEU A 96 3.77 19.34 -8.25
CA LEU A 96 4.66 19.58 -9.40
C LEU A 96 4.76 18.38 -10.34
N MET A 97 4.71 17.17 -9.78
CA MET A 97 4.91 15.92 -10.50
C MET A 97 3.61 15.37 -11.08
N SER A 98 3.73 14.73 -12.24
CA SER A 98 2.66 13.94 -12.84
C SER A 98 2.73 12.47 -12.40
N GLU A 99 1.65 11.73 -12.58
CA GLU A 99 1.69 10.28 -12.46
C GLU A 99 2.77 9.68 -13.37
N GLY A 100 3.59 8.80 -12.82
CA GLY A 100 4.75 8.20 -13.48
C GLY A 100 6.06 8.96 -13.29
N ASP A 101 6.03 10.21 -12.82
CA ASP A 101 7.25 11.01 -12.61
C ASP A 101 8.10 10.50 -11.45
N SER A 102 9.41 10.76 -11.59
CA SER A 102 10.40 10.64 -10.53
C SER A 102 11.21 11.93 -10.41
N ALA A 103 11.51 12.32 -9.17
CA ALA A 103 12.26 13.53 -8.88
C ALA A 103 13.08 13.38 -7.59
N SER A 104 14.17 14.18 -7.49
CA SER A 104 14.86 14.41 -6.23
C SER A 104 14.39 15.72 -5.62
N VAL A 105 14.01 15.67 -4.35
CA VAL A 105 13.68 16.85 -3.54
C VAL A 105 14.71 16.98 -2.43
N TYR A 106 15.23 18.20 -2.23
CA TYR A 106 16.26 18.46 -1.23
C TYR A 106 15.74 19.44 -0.20
N GLU A 107 15.85 19.05 1.06
CA GLU A 107 15.47 19.87 2.22
C GLU A 107 16.71 20.23 3.03
N THR A 108 16.91 21.52 3.30
CA THR A 108 18.02 21.98 4.13
C THR A 108 17.88 21.47 5.57
N ILE A 109 18.97 20.92 6.12
CA ILE A 109 19.00 20.42 7.49
C ILE A 109 19.06 21.60 8.47
N ASP A 110 17.91 21.96 9.00
CA ASP A 110 17.77 22.92 10.10
C ASP A 110 18.02 22.29 11.48
N SER A 111 17.86 23.06 12.55
CA SER A 111 18.01 22.58 13.94
C SER A 111 16.99 21.48 14.30
N THR A 112 15.84 21.45 13.64
CA THR A 112 14.78 20.47 13.88
C THR A 112 15.13 19.11 13.28
N ILE A 113 15.66 19.11 12.05
CA ILE A 113 16.09 17.89 11.36
C ILE A 113 17.41 17.38 11.95
N ARG A 114 18.32 18.30 12.34
CA ARG A 114 19.67 17.99 12.81
C ARG A 114 19.70 16.95 13.93
N ARG A 115 18.73 16.94 14.81
CA ARG A 115 18.62 15.96 15.92
C ARG A 115 18.40 14.51 15.47
N PHE A 116 17.93 14.32 14.23
CA PHE A 116 17.69 12.99 13.64
C PHE A 116 18.82 12.55 12.69
N VAL A 117 19.81 13.43 12.44
CA VAL A 117 20.94 13.13 11.58
C VAL A 117 21.96 12.28 12.35
N PRO A 118 22.35 11.11 11.84
CA PRO A 118 23.37 10.28 12.48
C PRO A 118 24.68 11.02 12.70
N ALA A 119 25.41 10.68 13.74
CA ALA A 119 26.70 11.29 14.06
C ALA A 119 27.72 11.15 12.90
N SER A 120 27.66 10.06 12.14
CA SER A 120 28.48 9.83 10.94
C SER A 120 28.19 10.80 9.79
N GLN A 121 27.04 11.47 9.80
CA GLN A 121 26.56 12.40 8.76
C GLN A 121 26.37 13.84 9.29
N LYS A 122 27.00 14.17 10.42
CA LYS A 122 26.82 15.46 11.12
C LYS A 122 27.13 16.69 10.25
N GLU A 123 27.98 16.56 9.23
CA GLU A 123 28.36 17.64 8.30
C GLU A 123 27.39 17.79 7.11
N ALA A 124 26.42 16.88 6.97
CA ALA A 124 25.43 16.97 5.89
C ALA A 124 24.62 18.27 6.01
N LYS A 125 24.36 18.89 4.88
CA LYS A 125 23.62 20.16 4.80
C LYS A 125 22.18 19.98 4.34
N GLU A 126 21.90 18.89 3.62
CA GLU A 126 20.61 18.60 3.02
C GLU A 126 20.22 17.14 3.25
N VAL A 127 18.92 16.90 3.36
CA VAL A 127 18.29 15.59 3.17
C VAL A 127 17.82 15.53 1.72
N ARG A 128 18.07 14.41 1.04
CA ARG A 128 17.59 14.13 -0.31
C ARG A 128 16.50 13.08 -0.26
N TYR A 129 15.36 13.40 -0.86
CA TYR A 129 14.22 12.51 -1.03
C TYR A 129 14.10 12.16 -2.50
N GLU A 130 14.22 10.85 -2.84
CA GLU A 130 13.91 10.32 -4.17
C GLU A 130 12.43 9.94 -4.18
N VAL A 131 11.64 10.70 -4.92
CA VAL A 131 10.19 10.57 -4.98
C VAL A 131 9.78 9.99 -6.32
N LYS A 132 8.88 9.01 -6.31
CA LYS A 132 8.19 8.51 -7.51
C LYS A 132 6.69 8.55 -7.28
N ILE A 133 5.96 9.29 -8.11
CA ILE A 133 4.50 9.23 -8.16
C ILE A 133 4.08 7.99 -8.94
N VAL A 134 3.43 7.05 -8.26
CA VAL A 134 2.95 5.81 -8.87
C VAL A 134 1.56 5.99 -9.46
N GLN A 135 0.70 6.74 -8.75
CA GLN A 135 -0.68 6.98 -9.15
C GLN A 135 -1.18 8.28 -8.53
N VAL A 136 -1.99 9.01 -9.27
CA VAL A 136 -2.80 10.12 -8.76
C VAL A 136 -4.22 9.63 -8.53
N ILE A 137 -4.74 9.79 -7.30
CA ILE A 137 -6.07 9.37 -6.92
C ILE A 137 -6.97 10.60 -6.86
N ASN A 138 -7.84 10.72 -7.84
CA ASN A 138 -8.83 11.79 -7.89
C ASN A 138 -9.80 11.67 -6.71
N LYS A 139 -10.14 12.80 -6.10
CA LYS A 139 -11.01 12.85 -4.92
C LYS A 139 -12.39 12.21 -5.20
N ASP A 140 -13.01 12.55 -6.31
CA ASP A 140 -14.35 12.04 -6.64
C ASP A 140 -14.32 10.52 -6.86
N ALA A 141 -13.24 10.01 -7.50
CA ALA A 141 -13.03 8.57 -7.67
C ALA A 141 -12.84 7.87 -6.30
N LYS A 142 -12.09 8.48 -5.39
CA LYS A 142 -11.88 7.98 -4.04
C LYS A 142 -13.17 7.99 -3.22
N ASP A 143 -13.92 9.09 -3.27
CA ASP A 143 -15.19 9.23 -2.57
C ASP A 143 -16.21 8.19 -3.08
N LYS A 144 -16.26 7.96 -4.40
CA LYS A 144 -17.08 6.92 -5.02
C LYS A 144 -16.65 5.52 -4.56
N GLN A 145 -15.36 5.21 -4.60
CA GLN A 145 -14.82 3.93 -4.12
C GLN A 145 -15.16 3.68 -2.65
N MET A 146 -15.01 4.72 -1.81
CA MET A 146 -15.36 4.65 -0.39
C MET A 146 -16.85 4.43 -0.19
N ALA A 147 -17.71 5.11 -0.94
CA ALA A 147 -19.17 4.94 -0.88
C ALA A 147 -19.58 3.52 -1.29
N GLU A 148 -19.00 2.98 -2.38
CA GLU A 148 -19.24 1.62 -2.84
C GLU A 148 -18.79 0.58 -1.82
N ALA A 149 -17.59 0.75 -1.25
CA ALA A 149 -17.06 -0.14 -0.22
C ALA A 149 -17.95 -0.13 1.04
N LYS A 150 -18.36 1.05 1.48
CA LYS A 150 -19.24 1.23 2.64
C LYS A 150 -20.64 0.64 2.41
N ALA A 151 -21.17 0.76 1.20
CA ALA A 151 -22.45 0.14 0.84
C ALA A 151 -22.39 -1.39 0.91
N ARG A 152 -21.22 -2.00 0.58
CA ARG A 152 -21.00 -3.44 0.69
C ARG A 152 -20.88 -3.94 2.12
N LEU A 153 -20.41 -3.10 3.05
CA LEU A 153 -20.11 -3.48 4.43
C LEU A 153 -21.30 -4.14 5.13
N THR A 154 -22.50 -3.55 5.02
CA THR A 154 -23.71 -4.10 5.66
C THR A 154 -24.01 -5.52 5.20
N GLY A 155 -23.88 -5.79 3.90
CA GLY A 155 -24.07 -7.13 3.34
C GLY A 155 -23.01 -8.12 3.83
N VAL A 156 -21.74 -7.70 3.82
CA VAL A 156 -20.62 -8.53 4.30
C VAL A 156 -20.79 -8.81 5.80
N GLN A 157 -21.15 -7.83 6.61
CA GLN A 157 -21.38 -8.01 8.03
C GLN A 157 -22.50 -9.02 8.33
N THR A 158 -23.61 -8.95 7.58
CA THR A 158 -24.71 -9.91 7.70
C THR A 158 -24.24 -11.31 7.33
N MET A 159 -23.47 -11.47 6.25
CA MET A 159 -22.90 -12.77 5.85
C MET A 159 -21.97 -13.33 6.92
N VAL A 160 -21.08 -12.50 7.49
CA VAL A 160 -20.17 -12.92 8.56
C VAL A 160 -20.95 -13.42 9.78
N GLN A 161 -21.95 -12.65 10.25
CA GLN A 161 -22.79 -13.05 11.40
C GLN A 161 -23.51 -14.39 11.17
N ALA A 162 -24.08 -14.58 9.97
CA ALA A 162 -24.71 -15.84 9.61
C ALA A 162 -23.69 -17.02 9.57
N THR A 163 -22.51 -16.80 8.99
CA THR A 163 -21.46 -17.81 8.90
C THR A 163 -20.91 -18.17 10.28
N VAL A 164 -20.70 -17.21 11.16
CA VAL A 164 -20.29 -17.47 12.56
C VAL A 164 -21.32 -18.32 13.28
N LYS A 165 -22.60 -18.02 13.12
CA LYS A 165 -23.69 -18.80 13.70
C LYS A 165 -23.70 -20.24 13.14
N ASP A 166 -23.60 -20.42 11.82
CA ASP A 166 -23.59 -21.73 11.19
C ASP A 166 -22.34 -22.54 11.58
N PHE A 167 -21.20 -21.88 11.81
CA PHE A 167 -20.01 -22.50 12.36
C PHE A 167 -20.26 -23.02 13.79
N ALA A 168 -20.83 -22.20 14.65
CA ALA A 168 -21.16 -22.57 16.04
C ALA A 168 -22.18 -23.72 16.10
N ASP A 169 -23.15 -23.73 15.17
CA ASP A 169 -24.17 -24.78 15.04
C ASP A 169 -23.60 -26.07 14.42
N GLY A 170 -22.33 -26.13 14.01
CA GLY A 170 -21.67 -27.28 13.36
C GLY A 170 -22.09 -27.54 11.91
N LYS A 171 -22.88 -26.66 11.29
CA LYS A 171 -23.41 -26.85 9.93
C LYS A 171 -22.35 -26.74 8.83
N LEU A 172 -21.15 -26.27 9.18
CA LEU A 172 -20.05 -26.06 8.23
C LEU A 172 -18.97 -27.14 8.31
N ASN A 173 -19.12 -28.15 9.18
CA ASN A 173 -18.07 -29.14 9.46
C ASN A 173 -17.57 -29.88 8.22
N ASP A 174 -18.46 -30.23 7.29
CA ASP A 174 -18.11 -30.92 6.06
C ASP A 174 -17.44 -30.04 4.99
N LYS A 175 -17.45 -28.71 5.19
CA LYS A 175 -16.95 -27.72 4.24
C LYS A 175 -15.67 -27.06 4.71
N ILE A 176 -15.29 -27.26 5.97
CA ILE A 176 -14.15 -26.61 6.60
C ILE A 176 -12.89 -27.47 6.43
N MET A 177 -11.86 -26.86 5.90
CA MET A 177 -10.51 -27.39 5.92
C MET A 177 -9.84 -26.99 7.24
N THR A 178 -9.35 -27.97 8.01
CA THR A 178 -8.58 -27.72 9.23
C THR A 178 -7.11 -27.97 8.97
N LEU A 179 -6.26 -26.98 9.23
CA LEU A 179 -4.81 -27.07 9.07
C LEU A 179 -4.14 -27.60 10.34
N PRO A 180 -2.91 -28.15 10.25
CA PRO A 180 -2.16 -28.62 11.42
C PRO A 180 -1.91 -27.55 12.50
N SER A 181 -1.88 -26.28 12.13
CA SER A 181 -1.79 -25.13 13.05
C SER A 181 -3.05 -24.95 13.92
N GLY A 182 -4.16 -25.58 13.54
CA GLY A 182 -5.48 -25.36 14.12
C GLY A 182 -6.31 -24.30 13.41
N LEU A 183 -5.75 -23.59 12.42
CA LEU A 183 -6.51 -22.70 11.55
C LEU A 183 -7.57 -23.49 10.79
N LYS A 184 -8.79 -22.98 10.79
CA LYS A 184 -9.91 -23.55 10.02
C LYS A 184 -10.32 -22.58 8.92
N ILE A 185 -10.52 -23.09 7.71
CA ILE A 185 -10.78 -22.31 6.51
C ILE A 185 -12.06 -22.82 5.82
N LEU A 186 -13.00 -21.92 5.59
CA LEU A 186 -14.14 -22.12 4.72
C LEU A 186 -13.90 -21.33 3.43
N VAL A 187 -13.58 -22.02 2.35
CA VAL A 187 -13.43 -21.39 1.03
C VAL A 187 -14.82 -21.17 0.44
N VAL A 188 -15.16 -19.90 0.16
CA VAL A 188 -16.40 -19.48 -0.48
C VAL A 188 -16.23 -19.48 -1.99
N GLU A 189 -15.14 -18.84 -2.43
CA GLU A 189 -14.71 -18.80 -3.84
C GLU A 189 -13.21 -19.11 -3.87
N PRO A 190 -12.76 -20.16 -4.57
CA PRO A 190 -11.35 -20.57 -4.52
C PRO A 190 -10.41 -19.57 -5.21
N GLY A 191 -10.95 -18.68 -6.06
CA GLY A 191 -10.18 -17.82 -6.94
C GLY A 191 -9.74 -18.54 -8.21
N THR A 192 -9.60 -17.80 -9.30
CA THR A 192 -9.18 -18.30 -10.62
C THR A 192 -7.77 -17.84 -11.00
N GLY A 193 -7.18 -16.94 -10.21
CA GLY A 193 -5.83 -16.45 -10.41
C GLY A 193 -4.74 -17.41 -9.94
N ALA A 194 -3.50 -16.96 -9.97
CA ALA A 194 -2.36 -17.74 -9.52
C ALA A 194 -2.42 -18.01 -8.00
N PRO A 195 -1.81 -19.11 -7.52
CA PRO A 195 -1.56 -19.29 -6.08
C PRO A 195 -0.65 -18.21 -5.52
N VAL A 196 -0.94 -17.78 -4.29
CA VAL A 196 -0.13 -16.79 -3.57
C VAL A 196 1.24 -17.38 -3.20
N LYS A 197 2.30 -16.61 -3.39
CA LYS A 197 3.67 -16.97 -3.05
C LYS A 197 4.13 -16.24 -1.79
N SER A 198 4.97 -16.88 -0.98
CA SER A 198 5.61 -16.21 0.15
C SER A 198 6.47 -15.05 -0.31
N GLY A 199 6.39 -13.91 0.40
CA GLY A 199 7.04 -12.65 0.03
C GLY A 199 6.30 -11.82 -1.01
N GLU A 200 5.25 -12.36 -1.63
CA GLU A 200 4.41 -11.62 -2.56
C GLU A 200 3.56 -10.58 -1.83
N THR A 201 3.48 -9.38 -2.39
CA THR A 201 2.54 -8.36 -1.89
C THR A 201 1.16 -8.60 -2.47
N VAL A 202 0.20 -8.83 -1.59
CA VAL A 202 -1.20 -9.04 -1.93
C VAL A 202 -2.05 -7.87 -1.47
N LYS A 203 -3.24 -7.75 -2.06
CA LYS A 203 -4.30 -6.80 -1.69
C LYS A 203 -5.52 -7.57 -1.22
N THR A 204 -6.02 -7.25 -0.03
CA THR A 204 -7.20 -7.92 0.52
C THR A 204 -8.26 -6.93 0.99
N ASN A 205 -9.52 -7.23 0.71
CA ASN A 205 -10.61 -6.72 1.53
C ASN A 205 -10.87 -7.72 2.65
N TYR A 206 -11.17 -7.22 3.84
CA TYR A 206 -11.47 -8.07 4.97
C TYR A 206 -12.46 -7.45 5.95
N LEU A 207 -13.10 -8.33 6.73
CA LEU A 207 -13.83 -8.00 7.93
C LEU A 207 -13.43 -8.97 9.02
N GLY A 208 -12.94 -8.45 10.16
CA GLY A 208 -12.61 -9.22 11.35
C GLY A 208 -13.71 -9.12 12.41
N SER A 209 -14.12 -10.24 12.96
CA SER A 209 -15.08 -10.32 14.05
C SER A 209 -14.67 -11.30 15.13
N LEU A 210 -15.22 -11.10 16.33
CA LEU A 210 -15.23 -12.11 17.39
C LEU A 210 -16.18 -13.26 17.01
N MET A 211 -16.11 -14.39 17.75
CA MET A 211 -16.97 -15.56 17.55
C MET A 211 -18.44 -15.33 17.93
N ASP A 212 -18.79 -14.18 18.46
CA ASP A 212 -20.17 -13.72 18.65
C ASP A 212 -20.71 -12.86 17.49
N GLY A 213 -19.89 -12.65 16.46
CA GLY A 213 -20.19 -11.84 15.27
C GLY A 213 -19.99 -10.34 15.48
N LYS A 214 -19.46 -9.90 16.63
CA LYS A 214 -19.11 -8.49 16.86
C LYS A 214 -17.87 -8.13 16.04
N MET A 215 -18.06 -7.24 15.08
CA MET A 215 -16.97 -6.71 14.25
C MET A 215 -16.03 -5.84 15.10
N PHE A 216 -14.72 -5.98 14.89
CA PHE A 216 -13.70 -5.15 15.52
C PHE A 216 -12.86 -4.37 14.51
N ASP A 217 -12.73 -4.85 13.26
CA ASP A 217 -11.97 -4.17 12.21
C ASP A 217 -12.43 -4.59 10.81
N ASN A 218 -12.26 -3.71 9.82
CA ASN A 218 -12.57 -4.01 8.43
C ASN A 218 -11.88 -3.03 7.47
N SER A 219 -11.70 -3.43 6.21
CA SER A 219 -11.16 -2.58 5.14
C SER A 219 -12.23 -1.70 4.47
N PHE A 220 -13.52 -2.10 4.56
CA PHE A 220 -14.61 -1.49 3.82
C PHE A 220 -14.92 -0.06 4.29
N GLU A 221 -14.86 0.22 5.61
CA GLU A 221 -15.04 1.57 6.14
C GLU A 221 -13.96 2.54 5.70
N ARG A 222 -12.76 2.03 5.47
CA ARG A 222 -11.63 2.81 4.96
C ARG A 222 -11.67 3.01 3.45
N GLY A 223 -12.48 2.21 2.74
CA GLY A 223 -12.52 2.19 1.27
C GLY A 223 -11.20 1.79 0.63
N GLN A 224 -10.32 1.12 1.38
CA GLN A 224 -8.98 0.73 0.95
C GLN A 224 -8.70 -0.71 1.32
N THR A 225 -8.00 -1.42 0.42
CA THR A 225 -7.49 -2.76 0.70
C THR A 225 -6.41 -2.73 1.80
N LEU A 226 -6.23 -3.84 2.47
CA LEU A 226 -5.06 -4.13 3.27
C LEU A 226 -4.01 -4.75 2.35
N ASP A 227 -2.92 -4.02 2.16
CA ASP A 227 -1.81 -4.44 1.30
C ASP A 227 -0.64 -4.90 2.19
N PHE A 228 -0.17 -6.13 2.02
CA PHE A 228 0.92 -6.70 2.84
C PHE A 228 1.67 -7.80 2.09
N ALA A 229 2.92 -8.05 2.51
CA ALA A 229 3.70 -9.18 2.00
C ALA A 229 3.37 -10.44 2.80
N VAL A 230 2.96 -11.51 2.08
CA VAL A 230 2.51 -12.77 2.67
C VAL A 230 3.67 -13.63 3.13
N GLY A 231 3.51 -14.32 4.27
CA GLY A 231 4.47 -15.32 4.76
C GLY A 231 5.75 -14.74 5.34
N VAL A 232 5.78 -13.42 5.65
CA VAL A 232 6.95 -12.74 6.22
C VAL A 232 6.66 -12.14 7.62
N GLY A 233 5.52 -12.48 8.21
CA GLY A 233 5.16 -12.08 9.57
C GLY A 233 4.70 -10.62 9.70
N GLN A 234 4.20 -10.01 8.64
CA GLN A 234 3.58 -8.68 8.71
C GLN A 234 2.19 -8.71 9.34
N MET A 235 1.51 -9.85 9.26
CA MET A 235 0.18 -10.08 9.81
C MET A 235 0.20 -11.09 10.96
N ILE A 236 -0.91 -11.20 11.70
CA ILE A 236 -1.09 -12.27 12.68
C ILE A 236 -0.97 -13.63 12.00
N PRO A 237 -0.37 -14.64 12.68
CA PRO A 237 0.00 -15.90 12.02
C PRO A 237 -1.13 -16.60 11.26
N GLY A 238 -2.34 -16.63 11.83
CA GLY A 238 -3.46 -17.30 11.19
C GLY A 238 -3.98 -16.59 9.95
N PHE A 239 -3.89 -15.26 9.87
CA PHE A 239 -4.27 -14.49 8.70
C PHE A 239 -3.23 -14.70 7.58
N ASP A 240 -1.95 -14.62 7.92
CA ASP A 240 -0.83 -14.81 7.00
C ASP A 240 -0.85 -16.23 6.39
N GLU A 241 -1.04 -17.26 7.22
CA GLU A 241 -1.19 -18.65 6.78
C GLU A 241 -2.44 -18.83 5.90
N GLY A 242 -3.59 -18.27 6.32
CA GLY A 242 -4.87 -18.42 5.63
C GLY A 242 -4.85 -17.90 4.20
N VAL A 243 -4.24 -16.74 3.96
CA VAL A 243 -4.14 -16.13 2.62
C VAL A 243 -3.35 -17.02 1.65
N THR A 244 -2.38 -17.81 2.13
CA THR A 244 -1.66 -18.77 1.28
C THR A 244 -2.51 -19.95 0.79
N LYS A 245 -3.74 -20.12 1.27
CA LYS A 245 -4.62 -21.24 0.96
C LYS A 245 -5.72 -20.91 -0.04
N ILE A 246 -5.76 -19.67 -0.50
CA ILE A 246 -6.67 -19.23 -1.56
C ILE A 246 -5.86 -18.63 -2.72
N ASN A 247 -6.41 -18.65 -3.92
CA ASN A 247 -5.79 -18.03 -5.08
C ASN A 247 -6.25 -16.57 -5.23
N HIS A 248 -5.58 -15.80 -6.05
CA HIS A 248 -6.04 -14.48 -6.44
C HIS A 248 -7.48 -14.53 -6.99
N GLY A 249 -8.30 -13.56 -6.59
CA GLY A 249 -9.75 -13.54 -6.83
C GLY A 249 -10.56 -14.43 -5.89
N GLY A 250 -9.93 -15.07 -4.91
CA GLY A 250 -10.58 -15.96 -3.96
C GLY A 250 -11.25 -15.24 -2.79
N LYS A 251 -12.24 -15.93 -2.18
CA LYS A 251 -12.91 -15.47 -0.95
C LYS A 251 -13.03 -16.62 0.04
N ALA A 252 -12.73 -16.33 1.30
CA ALA A 252 -12.78 -17.35 2.35
C ALA A 252 -13.10 -16.74 3.72
N TYR A 253 -13.52 -17.59 4.63
CA TYR A 253 -13.54 -17.32 6.06
C TYR A 253 -12.38 -18.07 6.72
N PHE A 254 -11.63 -17.36 7.56
CA PHE A 254 -10.59 -17.91 8.40
C PHE A 254 -11.08 -17.87 9.85
N PHE A 255 -11.15 -19.03 10.50
CA PHE A 255 -11.46 -19.16 11.93
C PHE A 255 -10.15 -19.42 12.67
N LEU A 256 -9.67 -18.41 13.37
CA LEU A 256 -8.37 -18.40 14.02
C LEU A 256 -8.53 -18.72 15.50
N PRO A 257 -7.91 -19.79 15.99
CA PRO A 257 -7.69 -19.93 17.43
C PRO A 257 -6.89 -18.73 17.95
N TYR A 258 -7.14 -18.27 19.17
CA TYR A 258 -6.50 -17.11 19.78
C TYR A 258 -4.96 -17.12 19.69
N LYS A 259 -4.34 -18.33 19.71
CA LYS A 259 -2.88 -18.52 19.58
C LYS A 259 -2.34 -18.11 18.23
N LEU A 260 -3.15 -18.13 17.19
CA LEU A 260 -2.82 -17.69 15.84
C LEU A 260 -3.26 -16.24 15.58
N ALA A 261 -3.79 -15.56 16.61
CA ALA A 261 -4.29 -14.19 16.57
C ALA A 261 -3.56 -13.31 17.60
N TYR A 262 -4.27 -12.76 18.59
CA TYR A 262 -3.72 -11.83 19.57
C TYR A 262 -3.36 -12.49 20.93
N GLY A 263 -3.40 -13.82 20.99
CA GLY A 263 -2.86 -14.61 22.10
C GLY A 263 -3.57 -14.45 23.44
N GLU A 264 -2.80 -14.62 24.51
CA GLU A 264 -3.27 -14.58 25.90
C GLU A 264 -3.69 -13.18 26.36
N GLN A 265 -3.19 -12.13 25.68
CA GLN A 265 -3.34 -10.74 26.14
C GLN A 265 -4.52 -10.00 25.46
N GLY A 266 -4.89 -10.39 24.22
CA GLY A 266 -5.79 -9.59 23.38
C GLY A 266 -5.13 -8.29 22.91
N THR A 267 -5.95 -7.27 22.58
CA THR A 267 -5.46 -5.95 22.15
C THR A 267 -5.41 -4.96 23.31
N PRO A 268 -4.45 -4.01 23.32
CA PRO A 268 -4.29 -3.03 24.41
C PRO A 268 -5.51 -2.13 24.60
N ASP A 269 -6.28 -1.86 23.54
CA ASP A 269 -7.51 -1.05 23.56
C ASP A 269 -8.75 -1.84 24.01
N GLY A 270 -8.60 -3.16 24.25
CA GLY A 270 -9.68 -4.04 24.69
C GLY A 270 -10.72 -4.37 23.60
N SER A 271 -10.48 -4.00 22.35
CA SER A 271 -11.39 -4.33 21.23
C SER A 271 -11.45 -5.84 21.00
N ILE A 272 -10.34 -6.54 21.25
CA ILE A 272 -10.23 -8.00 21.24
C ILE A 272 -9.82 -8.45 22.64
N PRO A 273 -10.72 -9.11 23.39
CA PRO A 273 -10.41 -9.61 24.75
C PRO A 273 -9.30 -10.66 24.75
N PRO A 274 -8.68 -10.94 25.90
CA PRO A 274 -7.74 -12.05 26.07
C PRO A 274 -8.34 -13.38 25.61
N LYS A 275 -7.51 -14.23 24.94
CA LYS A 275 -7.89 -15.59 24.50
C LYS A 275 -9.10 -15.64 23.56
N SER A 276 -9.31 -14.58 22.77
CA SER A 276 -10.42 -14.55 21.82
C SER A 276 -10.05 -15.27 20.54
N ASP A 277 -10.83 -16.28 20.18
CA ASP A 277 -10.84 -16.83 18.83
C ASP A 277 -11.50 -15.82 17.89
N LEU A 278 -11.01 -15.73 16.66
CA LEU A 278 -11.44 -14.73 15.69
C LEU A 278 -11.95 -15.35 14.41
N VAL A 279 -12.79 -14.61 13.71
CA VAL A 279 -13.20 -14.90 12.33
C VAL A 279 -12.82 -13.74 11.43
N PHE A 280 -12.17 -14.05 10.31
CA PHE A 280 -11.94 -13.09 9.24
C PHE A 280 -12.64 -13.57 7.97
N TYR A 281 -13.51 -12.73 7.40
CA TYR A 281 -13.88 -12.82 6.00
C TYR A 281 -12.83 -12.11 5.19
N VAL A 282 -12.32 -12.74 4.14
CA VAL A 282 -11.23 -12.22 3.30
C VAL A 282 -11.58 -12.36 1.84
N GLU A 283 -11.40 -11.31 1.07
CA GLU A 283 -11.41 -11.29 -0.39
C GLU A 283 -10.00 -10.96 -0.88
N LEU A 284 -9.35 -11.88 -1.55
CA LEU A 284 -8.02 -11.70 -2.14
C LEU A 284 -8.17 -11.15 -3.57
N MET A 285 -7.54 -10.01 -3.84
CA MET A 285 -7.64 -9.33 -5.14
C MET A 285 -6.67 -9.93 -6.17
#